data_66956f152b2e84090258b1896fcbfd3a
#
_entry.id   66956f152b2e84090258b1896fcbfd3a
#
_cell.length_a   1.000
_cell.length_b   1.000
_cell.length_c   1.000
_cell.angle_alpha   90.00
_cell.angle_beta   90.00
_cell.angle_gamma   90.00
#
_symmetry.space_group_name_H-M   'P 1'
#
loop_
_entity.id
_entity.type
_entity.pdbx_description
1 polymer ?
#
loop_
_entity_poly.entity_id
_entity_poly.type
_entity_poly.pdbx_seq_one_letter_code
_entity_poly.pdbx_strand_id
1 'polypeptide(L)'
;MIGKGKAIAHGSNAINYAMRESKMDRIVGRNMIDSDNPADILREFEMVNQYNYRCKNKFMRYEIGIAPQDIDKLKPEDMNKIVRTFTKKMGLQNHQWIACTHKDTGKPHIHLIANRIGVDGKVFDTTFMSNRSAKIAEEISREMGLTIANDVRKQKQHQEAYADLARQQAKEKLQKIAYYELFKNDSLEGFLHGLEREGVGIEPAKNKQGKTYGIRFNYEGYTFKASEIGREFGFHSIAGNFSYSPEENHSQQFKLSPNQDTSNQQSYSGGSSGIASLLGSLFTPNTSNPAEEDYYNSLKHNKKKTKKRKYGRQR
;
A
#
# COMPACT_ATOMS: atom_id res chain seq x y z
N MET A 1 17.47 13.42 -0.50
CA MET A 1 17.57 12.76 0.85
C MET A 1 16.27 12.89 1.64
N ILE A 2 16.11 12.10 2.70
CA ILE A 2 14.99 12.16 3.65
C ILE A 2 15.57 12.26 5.05
N GLY A 3 15.10 13.24 5.83
CA GLY A 3 15.49 13.40 7.23
C GLY A 3 14.32 13.10 8.17
N LYS A 4 14.53 12.29 9.19
CA LYS A 4 13.57 12.02 10.27
C LYS A 4 14.24 12.19 11.60
N GLY A 5 13.52 12.68 12.62
CA GLY A 5 14.03 12.86 13.97
C GLY A 5 12.99 12.53 15.04
N LYS A 6 13.44 11.93 16.14
CA LYS A 6 12.59 11.58 17.28
C LYS A 6 13.38 11.65 18.60
N ALA A 7 12.79 12.28 19.62
CA ALA A 7 13.30 12.18 20.99
C ALA A 7 12.95 10.82 21.60
N ILE A 8 13.89 10.21 22.30
CA ILE A 8 13.77 8.86 22.87
C ILE A 8 14.30 8.82 24.31
N ALA A 9 13.76 7.92 25.13
CA ALA A 9 14.20 7.70 26.50
C ALA A 9 15.37 6.70 26.59
N HIS A 10 15.38 5.69 25.69
CA HIS A 10 16.30 4.54 25.75
C HIS A 10 17.48 4.74 24.77
N GLY A 11 18.52 5.46 25.23
CA GLY A 11 19.75 5.72 24.45
C GLY A 11 20.56 4.45 24.15
N SER A 12 20.67 3.55 25.11
CA SER A 12 21.38 2.27 24.95
C SER A 12 20.88 1.48 23.73
N ASN A 13 19.57 1.29 23.60
CA ASN A 13 18.98 0.57 22.48
C ASN A 13 19.27 1.25 21.13
N ALA A 14 19.27 2.58 21.10
CA ALA A 14 19.53 3.34 19.88
C ALA A 14 21.00 3.28 19.45
N ILE A 15 21.93 3.39 20.41
CA ILE A 15 23.38 3.28 20.17
C ILE A 15 23.72 1.85 19.72
N ASN A 16 23.26 0.83 20.46
CA ASN A 16 23.48 -0.57 20.10
C ASN A 16 22.90 -0.93 18.73
N TYR A 17 21.77 -0.35 18.35
CA TYR A 17 21.21 -0.56 17.02
C TYR A 17 22.04 0.12 15.92
N ALA A 18 22.44 1.38 16.14
CA ALA A 18 23.22 2.16 15.17
C ALA A 18 24.61 1.55 14.94
N MET A 19 25.19 0.96 15.98
CA MET A 19 26.58 0.40 15.98
C MET A 19 26.60 -1.12 15.88
N ARG A 20 25.47 -1.80 15.56
CA ARG A 20 25.42 -3.26 15.41
C ARG A 20 26.35 -3.69 14.27
N GLU A 21 27.34 -4.53 14.56
CA GLU A 21 28.36 -5.00 13.60
C GLU A 21 27.78 -5.57 12.29
N SER A 22 26.68 -6.33 12.38
CA SER A 22 26.01 -6.90 11.20
C SER A 22 25.38 -5.87 10.27
N LYS A 23 25.20 -4.61 10.71
CA LYS A 23 24.51 -3.53 9.99
C LYS A 23 25.39 -2.32 9.72
N MET A 24 26.21 -1.96 10.70
CA MET A 24 27.09 -0.79 10.60
C MET A 24 28.15 -1.00 9.54
N ASP A 25 28.33 -0.02 8.68
CA ASP A 25 29.45 0.08 7.77
C ASP A 25 30.61 0.80 8.44
N ARG A 26 30.39 2.04 8.88
CA ARG A 26 31.42 2.85 9.58
C ARG A 26 30.80 4.01 10.37
N ILE A 27 31.60 4.54 11.29
CA ILE A 27 31.34 5.83 11.93
C ILE A 27 31.71 6.95 10.95
N VAL A 28 30.78 7.86 10.67
CA VAL A 28 30.96 8.97 9.71
C VAL A 28 31.07 10.33 10.39
N GLY A 29 30.98 10.37 11.71
CA GLY A 29 31.21 11.58 12.48
C GLY A 29 30.84 11.44 13.93
N ARG A 30 31.44 12.26 14.75
CA ARG A 30 31.16 12.38 16.19
C ARG A 30 31.44 13.80 16.70
N ASN A 31 30.88 14.16 17.82
CA ASN A 31 31.11 15.43 18.53
C ASN A 31 31.08 15.17 20.02
N MET A 32 32.18 15.55 20.73
CA MET A 32 32.33 15.36 22.17
C MET A 32 32.08 13.89 22.62
N ILE A 33 32.51 12.96 21.82
CA ILE A 33 32.51 11.52 22.06
C ILE A 33 33.85 10.97 21.59
N ASP A 34 34.57 10.30 22.47
CA ASP A 34 35.89 9.73 22.17
C ASP A 34 35.85 8.22 21.96
N SER A 35 34.90 7.52 22.60
CA SER A 35 34.80 6.06 22.54
C SER A 35 34.22 5.54 21.23
N ASP A 36 34.62 4.31 20.87
CA ASP A 36 34.07 3.53 19.76
C ASP A 36 33.17 2.40 20.24
N ASN A 37 33.15 2.10 21.53
CA ASN A 37 32.35 1.06 22.13
C ASN A 37 30.97 1.59 22.54
N PRO A 38 29.85 0.91 22.18
CA PRO A 38 28.51 1.37 22.51
C PRO A 38 28.25 1.62 24.00
N ALA A 39 28.82 0.79 24.89
CA ALA A 39 28.63 0.95 26.33
C ALA A 39 29.36 2.18 26.87
N ASP A 40 30.57 2.45 26.38
CA ASP A 40 31.36 3.59 26.79
C ASP A 40 30.77 4.90 26.22
N ILE A 41 30.31 4.91 24.98
CA ILE A 41 29.56 6.04 24.40
C ILE A 41 28.33 6.37 25.25
N LEU A 42 27.60 5.33 25.71
CA LEU A 42 26.45 5.58 26.59
C LEU A 42 26.87 6.24 27.91
N ARG A 43 27.99 5.80 28.52
CA ARG A 43 28.54 6.40 29.74
C ARG A 43 28.90 7.88 29.52
N GLU A 44 29.56 8.20 28.40
CA GLU A 44 29.88 9.58 28.05
C GLU A 44 28.61 10.43 27.90
N PHE A 45 27.54 9.90 27.29
CA PHE A 45 26.26 10.61 27.24
C PHE A 45 25.64 10.77 28.63
N GLU A 46 25.70 9.75 29.46
CA GLU A 46 25.14 9.77 30.81
C GLU A 46 25.81 10.78 31.73
N MET A 47 27.12 11.05 31.56
CA MET A 47 27.83 12.08 32.31
C MET A 47 27.20 13.47 32.07
N VAL A 48 26.87 13.81 30.82
CA VAL A 48 26.21 15.10 30.50
C VAL A 48 24.73 15.07 30.88
N ASN A 49 24.09 13.90 30.84
CA ASN A 49 22.69 13.70 31.23
C ASN A 49 22.42 14.05 32.70
N GLN A 50 23.44 14.05 33.55
CA GLN A 50 23.34 14.44 34.98
C GLN A 50 23.05 15.94 35.15
N TYR A 51 23.40 16.76 34.16
CA TYR A 51 23.15 18.21 34.22
C TYR A 51 21.65 18.56 34.16
N ASN A 52 20.80 17.61 33.73
CA ASN A 52 19.35 17.82 33.74
C ASN A 52 18.59 16.54 34.06
N TYR A 53 18.24 16.33 35.33
CA TYR A 53 17.51 15.16 35.82
C TYR A 53 16.01 15.18 35.46
N ARG A 54 15.43 16.36 35.17
CA ARG A 54 14.00 16.52 34.85
C ARG A 54 13.64 16.06 33.44
N CYS A 55 14.60 16.04 32.52
CA CYS A 55 14.39 15.61 31.15
C CYS A 55 14.17 14.09 31.08
N LYS A 56 12.97 13.63 30.66
CA LYS A 56 12.64 12.20 30.55
C LYS A 56 13.20 11.56 29.28
N ASN A 57 13.09 12.23 28.13
CA ASN A 57 13.60 11.76 26.85
C ASN A 57 14.98 12.42 26.62
N LYS A 58 16.03 11.81 27.13
CA LYS A 58 17.37 12.40 27.16
C LYS A 58 18.15 12.27 25.86
N PHE A 59 17.66 11.48 24.91
CA PHE A 59 18.35 11.21 23.65
C PHE A 59 17.49 11.63 22.45
N MET A 60 18.17 11.89 21.34
CA MET A 60 17.57 12.14 20.04
C MET A 60 18.14 11.16 19.02
N ARG A 61 17.27 10.56 18.24
CA ARG A 61 17.65 9.73 17.10
C ARG A 61 17.23 10.41 15.83
N TYR A 62 18.18 10.54 14.91
CA TYR A 62 17.93 11.00 13.55
C TYR A 62 18.26 9.87 12.56
N GLU A 63 17.53 9.84 11.47
CA GLU A 63 17.74 8.94 10.35
C GLU A 63 17.77 9.78 9.08
N ILE A 64 18.88 9.73 8.34
CA ILE A 64 19.09 10.48 7.12
C ILE A 64 19.22 9.46 5.99
N GLY A 65 18.14 9.27 5.20
CA GLY A 65 18.11 8.37 4.07
C GLY A 65 18.61 9.06 2.79
N ILE A 66 19.42 8.36 2.03
CA ILE A 66 19.96 8.79 0.73
C ILE A 66 19.20 8.04 -0.36
N ALA A 67 18.87 8.71 -1.46
CA ALA A 67 18.21 8.05 -2.57
C ALA A 67 19.18 7.08 -3.28
N PRO A 68 18.74 5.86 -3.65
CA PRO A 68 19.62 4.88 -4.29
C PRO A 68 20.35 5.41 -5.52
N GLN A 69 19.69 6.22 -6.34
CA GLN A 69 20.29 6.84 -7.53
C GLN A 69 21.38 7.90 -7.26
N ASP A 70 21.54 8.29 -6.00
CA ASP A 70 22.57 9.25 -5.59
C ASP A 70 23.82 8.59 -4.99
N ILE A 71 23.81 7.25 -4.81
CA ILE A 71 24.92 6.51 -4.18
C ILE A 71 26.22 6.74 -4.95
N ASP A 72 26.17 6.58 -6.27
CA ASP A 72 27.34 6.67 -7.15
C ASP A 72 27.87 8.10 -7.28
N LYS A 73 27.09 9.11 -6.84
CA LYS A 73 27.50 10.52 -6.82
C LYS A 73 28.26 10.89 -5.56
N LEU A 74 28.15 10.09 -4.49
CA LEU A 74 28.66 10.40 -3.17
C LEU A 74 29.98 9.63 -2.91
N LYS A 75 30.99 10.39 -2.52
CA LYS A 75 32.24 9.85 -2.00
C LYS A 75 32.12 9.56 -0.50
N PRO A 76 33.00 8.73 0.08
CA PRO A 76 33.04 8.49 1.52
C PRO A 76 33.06 9.77 2.39
N GLU A 77 33.77 10.79 1.94
CA GLU A 77 33.92 12.08 2.63
C GLU A 77 32.61 12.88 2.63
N ASP A 78 31.76 12.68 1.63
CA ASP A 78 30.49 13.39 1.53
C ASP A 78 29.51 12.98 2.65
N MET A 79 29.59 11.75 3.15
CA MET A 79 28.80 11.31 4.31
C MET A 79 29.14 12.11 5.57
N ASN A 80 30.42 12.37 5.81
CA ASN A 80 30.87 13.22 6.90
C ASN A 80 30.39 14.67 6.71
N LYS A 81 30.49 15.19 5.47
CA LYS A 81 30.00 16.55 5.13
C LYS A 81 28.49 16.68 5.37
N ILE A 82 27.70 15.67 4.96
CA ILE A 82 26.25 15.63 5.20
C ILE A 82 25.96 15.70 6.70
N VAL A 83 26.62 14.85 7.51
CA VAL A 83 26.41 14.80 8.96
C VAL A 83 26.78 16.14 9.62
N ARG A 84 27.94 16.69 9.31
CA ARG A 84 28.41 17.98 9.87
C ARG A 84 27.47 19.14 9.49
N THR A 85 27.03 19.19 8.24
CA THR A 85 26.09 20.21 7.78
C THR A 85 24.73 20.04 8.46
N PHE A 86 24.24 18.80 8.57
CA PHE A 86 22.97 18.48 9.22
C PHE A 86 23.01 18.88 10.71
N THR A 87 24.02 18.46 11.46
CA THR A 87 24.15 18.76 12.90
C THR A 87 24.31 20.26 13.16
N LYS A 88 25.07 20.98 12.31
CA LYS A 88 25.18 22.42 12.37
C LYS A 88 23.85 23.12 12.14
N LYS A 89 23.13 22.77 11.08
CA LYS A 89 21.80 23.33 10.75
C LYS A 89 20.74 22.99 11.80
N MET A 90 20.84 21.82 12.43
CA MET A 90 19.97 21.40 13.55
C MET A 90 20.27 22.16 14.87
N GLY A 91 21.43 22.80 15.03
CA GLY A 91 21.82 23.43 16.26
C GLY A 91 22.41 22.50 17.31
N LEU A 92 23.11 21.43 16.88
CA LEU A 92 23.67 20.40 17.77
C LEU A 92 25.14 20.62 18.13
N GLN A 93 25.69 21.83 17.97
CA GLN A 93 27.11 22.12 18.22
C GLN A 93 27.49 21.89 19.68
N ASN A 94 26.59 22.19 20.62
CA ASN A 94 26.81 22.04 22.07
C ASN A 94 26.28 20.70 22.61
N HIS A 95 25.93 19.77 21.72
CA HIS A 95 25.39 18.46 22.08
C HIS A 95 26.36 17.36 21.67
N GLN A 96 26.52 16.37 22.52
CA GLN A 96 27.21 15.13 22.13
C GLN A 96 26.42 14.42 21.06
N TRP A 97 27.09 13.89 20.05
CA TRP A 97 26.45 13.04 19.03
C TRP A 97 27.45 12.10 18.35
N ILE A 98 26.94 10.98 17.88
CA ILE A 98 27.64 10.01 17.03
C ILE A 98 26.77 9.66 15.81
N ALA A 99 27.39 9.48 14.66
CA ALA A 99 26.72 9.12 13.42
C ALA A 99 27.40 7.94 12.73
N CYS A 100 26.60 6.94 12.32
CA CYS A 100 27.05 5.73 11.66
C CYS A 100 26.28 5.53 10.36
N THR A 101 26.94 4.99 9.31
CA THR A 101 26.28 4.48 8.11
C THR A 101 25.93 3.01 8.27
N HIS A 102 24.80 2.60 7.67
CA HIS A 102 24.36 1.21 7.59
C HIS A 102 24.47 0.64 6.18
N LYS A 103 24.80 -0.65 6.10
CA LYS A 103 24.97 -1.44 4.85
C LYS A 103 23.92 -2.54 4.66
N ASP A 104 23.03 -2.74 5.64
CA ASP A 104 22.08 -3.86 5.68
C ASP A 104 20.90 -3.73 4.70
N THR A 105 20.76 -2.58 4.06
CA THR A 105 19.72 -2.34 3.05
C THR A 105 20.33 -1.78 1.78
N GLY A 106 19.74 -2.08 0.62
CA GLY A 106 20.13 -1.45 -0.66
C GLY A 106 19.87 0.08 -0.71
N LYS A 107 19.53 0.68 0.44
CA LYS A 107 19.28 2.12 0.58
C LYS A 107 20.22 2.67 1.66
N PRO A 108 21.30 3.36 1.30
CA PRO A 108 22.23 3.89 2.27
C PRO A 108 21.55 4.92 3.16
N HIS A 109 21.79 4.81 4.45
CA HIS A 109 21.23 5.71 5.44
C HIS A 109 22.19 5.92 6.61
N ILE A 110 22.08 7.08 7.22
CA ILE A 110 22.88 7.47 8.37
C ILE A 110 21.98 7.47 9.59
N HIS A 111 22.41 6.76 10.63
CA HIS A 111 21.85 6.89 11.98
C HIS A 111 22.71 7.88 12.77
N LEU A 112 22.08 8.92 13.28
CA LEU A 112 22.72 9.89 14.18
C LEU A 112 22.00 9.83 15.52
N ILE A 113 22.74 9.54 16.57
CA ILE A 113 22.27 9.55 17.96
C ILE A 113 22.91 10.76 18.66
N ALA A 114 22.08 11.61 19.24
CA ALA A 114 22.55 12.81 19.92
C ALA A 114 21.99 12.88 21.35
N ASN A 115 22.77 13.48 22.22
CA ASN A 115 22.32 13.85 23.55
C ASN A 115 21.38 15.05 23.44
N ARG A 116 20.20 14.95 24.07
CA ARG A 116 19.25 16.07 24.11
C ARG A 116 19.65 17.15 25.11
N ILE A 117 20.48 16.80 26.09
CA ILE A 117 21.03 17.74 27.06
C ILE A 117 22.38 18.22 26.52
N GLY A 118 22.51 19.51 26.39
CA GLY A 118 23.75 20.14 25.99
C GLY A 118 24.76 20.16 27.13
N VAL A 119 26.04 20.42 26.83
CA VAL A 119 27.11 20.55 27.86
C VAL A 119 26.88 21.74 28.78
N ASP A 120 26.01 22.68 28.39
CA ASP A 120 25.52 23.79 29.20
C ASP A 120 24.30 23.43 30.07
N GLY A 121 23.87 22.18 30.12
CA GLY A 121 22.69 21.67 30.83
C GLY A 121 21.34 22.05 30.22
N LYS A 122 21.32 22.78 29.10
CA LYS A 122 20.08 23.13 28.41
C LYS A 122 19.53 21.94 27.65
N VAL A 123 18.20 21.82 27.64
CA VAL A 123 17.48 20.75 26.92
C VAL A 123 17.15 21.24 25.52
N PHE A 124 17.55 20.49 24.51
CA PHE A 124 17.22 20.75 23.12
C PHE A 124 15.71 20.77 22.88
N ASP A 125 15.19 21.76 22.18
CA ASP A 125 13.80 21.83 21.78
C ASP A 125 13.50 20.82 20.66
N THR A 126 12.64 19.86 20.96
CA THR A 126 12.21 18.79 20.03
C THR A 126 10.91 19.10 19.31
N THR A 127 10.38 20.31 19.44
CA THR A 127 9.17 20.75 18.73
C THR A 127 9.40 20.68 17.23
N PHE A 128 8.51 20.00 16.52
CA PHE A 128 8.60 19.74 15.08
C PHE A 128 9.95 19.19 14.59
N MET A 129 10.66 18.47 15.45
CA MET A 129 12.02 17.98 15.16
C MET A 129 12.09 17.17 13.86
N SER A 130 11.11 16.32 13.57
CA SER A 130 11.06 15.54 12.33
C SER A 130 10.88 16.43 11.10
N ASN A 131 10.04 17.46 11.19
CA ASN A 131 9.81 18.41 10.08
C ASN A 131 11.07 19.26 9.83
N ARG A 132 11.74 19.72 10.89
CA ARG A 132 13.04 20.42 10.78
C ARG A 132 14.09 19.53 10.13
N SER A 133 14.15 18.25 10.54
CA SER A 133 15.07 17.27 9.95
C SER A 133 14.82 17.06 8.45
N ALA A 134 13.55 16.97 8.05
CA ALA A 134 13.17 16.80 6.64
C ALA A 134 13.55 18.04 5.81
N LYS A 135 13.31 19.25 6.34
CA LYS A 135 13.66 20.50 5.68
C LYS A 135 15.18 20.63 5.49
N ILE A 136 15.96 20.35 6.54
CA ILE A 136 17.43 20.40 6.49
C ILE A 136 17.97 19.36 5.49
N ALA A 137 17.43 18.13 5.48
CA ALA A 137 17.82 17.13 4.51
C ALA A 137 17.52 17.55 3.05
N GLU A 138 16.41 18.26 2.83
CA GLU A 138 16.08 18.85 1.53
C GLU A 138 17.07 19.96 1.13
N GLU A 139 17.40 20.86 2.05
CA GLU A 139 18.38 21.93 1.82
C GLU A 139 19.75 21.35 1.44
N ILE A 140 20.23 20.34 2.19
CA ILE A 140 21.50 19.66 1.89
C ILE A 140 21.42 18.96 0.53
N SER A 141 20.28 18.36 0.19
CA SER A 141 20.10 17.73 -1.14
C SER A 141 20.26 18.75 -2.26
N ARG A 142 19.70 19.96 -2.10
CA ARG A 142 19.85 21.05 -3.10
C ARG A 142 21.29 21.52 -3.21
N GLU A 143 21.96 21.74 -2.08
CA GLU A 143 23.36 22.21 -2.02
C GLU A 143 24.33 21.21 -2.67
N MET A 144 24.02 19.91 -2.60
CA MET A 144 24.87 18.83 -3.12
C MET A 144 24.41 18.25 -4.47
N GLY A 145 23.37 18.80 -5.09
CA GLY A 145 22.82 18.29 -6.36
C GLY A 145 22.21 16.88 -6.25
N LEU A 146 21.72 16.52 -5.07
CA LEU A 146 21.12 15.22 -4.79
C LEU A 146 19.60 15.24 -5.01
N THR A 147 19.01 14.06 -5.13
CA THR A 147 17.58 13.86 -5.30
C THR A 147 16.76 14.46 -4.14
N ILE A 148 15.79 15.28 -4.48
CA ILE A 148 14.87 15.92 -3.53
C ILE A 148 13.66 15.02 -3.34
N ALA A 149 13.45 14.53 -2.12
CA ALA A 149 12.37 13.58 -1.82
C ALA A 149 10.96 14.16 -2.07
N ASN A 150 10.77 15.46 -1.85
CA ASN A 150 9.50 16.14 -2.12
C ASN A 150 9.17 16.17 -3.61
N ASP A 151 10.16 16.37 -4.48
CA ASP A 151 9.96 16.42 -5.92
C ASP A 151 9.60 15.03 -6.47
N VAL A 152 10.29 14.00 -5.99
CA VAL A 152 9.95 12.60 -6.32
C VAL A 152 8.53 12.25 -5.89
N ARG A 153 8.13 12.67 -4.67
CA ARG A 153 6.76 12.44 -4.18
C ARG A 153 5.71 13.15 -5.03
N LYS A 154 5.95 14.42 -5.41
CA LYS A 154 5.05 15.17 -6.28
C LYS A 154 4.93 14.54 -7.67
N GLN A 155 6.06 14.13 -8.26
CA GLN A 155 6.06 13.43 -9.56
C GLN A 155 5.26 12.12 -9.50
N LYS A 156 5.46 11.32 -8.44
CA LYS A 156 4.71 10.08 -8.25
C LYS A 156 3.21 10.33 -8.08
N GLN A 157 2.81 11.30 -7.27
CA GLN A 157 1.41 11.70 -7.10
C GLN A 157 0.79 12.16 -8.43
N HIS A 158 1.54 12.91 -9.22
CA HIS A 158 1.08 13.36 -10.54
C HIS A 158 0.91 12.18 -11.50
N GLN A 159 1.86 11.25 -11.55
CA GLN A 159 1.76 10.03 -12.35
C GLN A 159 0.58 9.15 -11.93
N GLU A 160 0.36 8.97 -10.62
CA GLU A 160 -0.79 8.23 -10.08
C GLU A 160 -2.11 8.90 -10.48
N ALA A 161 -2.22 10.23 -10.38
CA ALA A 161 -3.41 10.96 -10.79
C ALA A 161 -3.70 10.83 -12.30
N TYR A 162 -2.67 10.85 -13.14
CA TYR A 162 -2.83 10.61 -14.59
C TYR A 162 -3.25 9.17 -14.89
N ALA A 163 -2.67 8.20 -14.21
CA ALA A 163 -3.04 6.79 -14.37
C ALA A 163 -4.50 6.54 -13.94
N ASP A 164 -4.96 7.16 -12.87
CA ASP A 164 -6.35 7.10 -12.41
C ASP A 164 -7.32 7.73 -13.42
N LEU A 165 -6.96 8.88 -14.01
CA LEU A 165 -7.77 9.54 -15.04
C LEU A 165 -7.89 8.69 -16.31
N ALA A 166 -6.79 8.13 -16.80
CA ALA A 166 -6.78 7.26 -17.96
C ALA A 166 -7.61 6.00 -17.72
N ARG A 167 -7.48 5.38 -16.53
CA ARG A 167 -8.30 4.24 -16.13
C ARG A 167 -9.80 4.61 -16.08
N GLN A 168 -10.14 5.78 -15.56
CA GLN A 168 -11.52 6.25 -15.52
C GLN A 168 -12.11 6.46 -16.93
N GLN A 169 -11.35 7.07 -17.84
CA GLN A 169 -11.77 7.25 -19.24
C GLN A 169 -11.97 5.89 -19.93
N ALA A 170 -11.05 4.94 -19.75
CA ALA A 170 -11.21 3.59 -20.28
C ALA A 170 -12.46 2.90 -19.71
N LYS A 171 -12.75 3.07 -18.42
CA LYS A 171 -13.96 2.55 -17.78
C LYS A 171 -15.24 3.11 -18.41
N GLU A 172 -15.29 4.44 -18.65
CA GLU A 172 -16.46 5.10 -19.24
C GLU A 172 -16.71 4.64 -20.67
N LYS A 173 -15.64 4.46 -21.47
CA LYS A 173 -15.74 3.88 -22.81
C LYS A 173 -16.25 2.44 -22.75
N LEU A 174 -15.64 1.61 -21.91
CA LEU A 174 -16.05 0.23 -21.71
C LEU A 174 -17.52 0.10 -21.28
N GLN A 175 -17.99 0.99 -20.38
CA GLN A 175 -19.40 1.03 -19.99
C GLN A 175 -20.31 1.26 -21.19
N LYS A 176 -20.00 2.26 -22.03
CA LYS A 176 -20.79 2.55 -23.24
C LYS A 176 -20.84 1.37 -24.20
N ILE A 177 -19.69 0.74 -24.46
CA ILE A 177 -19.59 -0.45 -25.32
C ILE A 177 -20.42 -1.61 -24.73
N ALA A 178 -20.23 -1.90 -23.45
CA ALA A 178 -20.90 -3.02 -22.80
C ALA A 178 -22.42 -2.85 -22.77
N TYR A 179 -22.93 -1.68 -22.47
CA TYR A 179 -24.36 -1.40 -22.52
C TYR A 179 -24.90 -1.45 -23.96
N TYR A 180 -24.18 -0.87 -24.93
CA TYR A 180 -24.60 -0.93 -26.33
C TYR A 180 -24.72 -2.38 -26.83
N GLU A 181 -23.71 -3.21 -26.57
CA GLU A 181 -23.71 -4.61 -26.98
C GLU A 181 -24.77 -5.44 -26.21
N LEU A 182 -25.02 -5.11 -24.93
CA LEU A 182 -26.09 -5.76 -24.16
C LEU A 182 -27.48 -5.49 -24.74
N PHE A 183 -27.76 -4.26 -25.19
CA PHE A 183 -29.06 -3.91 -25.78
C PHE A 183 -29.21 -4.33 -27.23
N LYS A 184 -28.12 -4.51 -27.96
CA LYS A 184 -28.13 -4.86 -29.38
C LYS A 184 -28.32 -6.34 -29.62
N ASN A 185 -27.91 -7.19 -28.71
CA ASN A 185 -27.86 -8.63 -28.89
C ASN A 185 -28.89 -9.35 -27.99
N ASP A 186 -29.65 -10.26 -28.59
CA ASP A 186 -30.64 -11.09 -27.89
C ASP A 186 -30.05 -12.41 -27.35
N SER A 187 -28.78 -12.69 -27.65
CA SER A 187 -28.08 -13.89 -27.21
C SER A 187 -26.77 -13.58 -26.52
N LEU A 188 -26.37 -14.42 -25.54
CA LEU A 188 -25.10 -14.32 -24.85
C LEU A 188 -23.92 -14.40 -25.82
N GLU A 189 -23.99 -15.27 -26.81
CA GLU A 189 -22.95 -15.44 -27.83
C GLU A 189 -22.77 -14.18 -28.67
N GLY A 190 -23.88 -13.58 -29.14
CA GLY A 190 -23.86 -12.29 -29.86
C GLY A 190 -23.27 -11.16 -29.03
N PHE A 191 -23.63 -11.08 -27.75
CA PHE A 191 -23.08 -10.10 -26.82
C PHE A 191 -21.56 -10.26 -26.65
N LEU A 192 -21.06 -11.49 -26.46
CA LEU A 192 -19.63 -11.77 -26.31
C LEU A 192 -18.84 -11.43 -27.57
N HIS A 193 -19.34 -11.83 -28.74
CA HIS A 193 -18.72 -11.46 -30.03
C HIS A 193 -18.76 -9.95 -30.29
N GLY A 194 -19.81 -9.26 -29.85
CA GLY A 194 -19.89 -7.82 -29.91
C GLY A 194 -18.78 -7.14 -29.10
N LEU A 195 -18.58 -7.56 -27.87
CA LEU A 195 -17.52 -7.07 -27.00
C LEU A 195 -16.13 -7.35 -27.56
N GLU A 196 -15.88 -8.55 -28.07
CA GLU A 196 -14.60 -8.94 -28.67
C GLU A 196 -14.24 -8.08 -29.89
N ARG A 197 -15.20 -7.74 -30.76
CA ARG A 197 -15.00 -6.83 -31.89
C ARG A 197 -14.59 -5.43 -31.47
N GLU A 198 -15.07 -4.98 -30.32
CA GLU A 198 -14.71 -3.68 -29.72
C GLU A 198 -13.40 -3.75 -28.88
N GLY A 199 -12.69 -4.87 -28.93
CA GLY A 199 -11.43 -5.07 -28.22
C GLY A 199 -11.58 -5.28 -26.72
N VAL A 200 -12.77 -5.70 -26.27
CA VAL A 200 -13.03 -6.02 -24.85
C VAL A 200 -12.86 -7.51 -24.62
N GLY A 201 -11.84 -7.87 -23.83
CA GLY A 201 -11.63 -9.23 -23.36
C GLY A 201 -12.48 -9.54 -22.13
N ILE A 202 -12.94 -10.79 -22.00
CA ILE A 202 -13.68 -11.27 -20.82
C ILE A 202 -12.96 -12.45 -20.20
N GLU A 203 -12.78 -12.41 -18.89
CA GLU A 203 -12.13 -13.45 -18.12
C GLU A 203 -12.93 -13.84 -16.87
N PRO A 204 -12.99 -15.14 -16.51
CA PRO A 204 -13.58 -15.57 -15.25
C PRO A 204 -12.68 -15.15 -14.07
N ALA A 205 -13.27 -14.52 -13.07
CA ALA A 205 -12.59 -14.24 -11.81
C ALA A 205 -12.64 -15.49 -10.92
N LYS A 206 -11.48 -16.12 -10.67
CA LYS A 206 -11.34 -17.33 -9.86
C LYS A 206 -10.76 -17.02 -8.49
N ASN A 207 -11.20 -17.75 -7.45
CA ASN A 207 -10.63 -17.69 -6.12
C ASN A 207 -9.33 -18.55 -6.05
N LYS A 208 -8.65 -18.54 -4.88
CA LYS A 208 -7.43 -19.34 -4.65
C LYS A 208 -7.64 -20.86 -4.84
N GLN A 209 -8.88 -21.34 -4.78
CA GLN A 209 -9.27 -22.75 -4.94
C GLN A 209 -9.69 -23.05 -6.38
N GLY A 210 -9.55 -22.10 -7.33
CA GLY A 210 -9.93 -22.28 -8.74
C GLY A 210 -11.42 -22.07 -9.02
N LYS A 211 -12.28 -21.86 -8.00
CA LYS A 211 -13.72 -21.64 -8.17
C LYS A 211 -13.99 -20.24 -8.73
N THR A 212 -14.75 -20.15 -9.80
CA THR A 212 -15.18 -18.87 -10.39
C THR A 212 -16.22 -18.21 -9.49
N TYR A 213 -16.01 -16.92 -9.20
CA TYR A 213 -16.91 -16.11 -8.39
C TYR A 213 -17.40 -14.84 -9.11
N GLY A 214 -16.92 -14.57 -10.31
CA GLY A 214 -17.27 -13.35 -11.04
C GLY A 214 -16.67 -13.28 -12.43
N ILE A 215 -16.84 -12.14 -13.07
CA ILE A 215 -16.32 -11.81 -14.40
C ILE A 215 -15.45 -10.57 -14.32
N ARG A 216 -14.40 -10.52 -15.12
CA ARG A 216 -13.53 -9.35 -15.36
C ARG A 216 -13.57 -8.99 -16.82
N PHE A 217 -13.52 -7.70 -17.08
CA PHE A 217 -13.38 -7.11 -18.41
C PHE A 217 -11.98 -6.54 -18.57
N ASN A 218 -11.30 -6.86 -19.66
CA ASN A 218 -10.00 -6.31 -20.03
C ASN A 218 -10.19 -5.37 -21.21
N TYR A 219 -9.83 -4.09 -21.03
CA TYR A 219 -10.00 -3.06 -22.05
C TYR A 219 -8.91 -1.99 -21.93
N GLU A 220 -8.31 -1.58 -23.06
CA GLU A 220 -7.22 -0.59 -23.13
C GLU A 220 -6.09 -0.83 -22.09
N GLY A 221 -5.74 -2.10 -21.83
CA GLY A 221 -4.69 -2.47 -20.87
C GLY A 221 -5.12 -2.45 -19.39
N TYR A 222 -6.37 -2.13 -19.09
CA TYR A 222 -6.92 -2.16 -17.74
C TYR A 222 -7.85 -3.35 -17.52
N THR A 223 -7.87 -3.85 -16.28
CA THR A 223 -8.82 -4.89 -15.85
C THR A 223 -9.86 -4.28 -14.92
N PHE A 224 -11.14 -4.50 -15.23
CA PHE A 224 -12.29 -4.04 -14.47
C PHE A 224 -13.12 -5.23 -13.97
N LYS A 225 -13.62 -5.15 -12.74
CA LYS A 225 -14.62 -6.10 -12.26
C LYS A 225 -15.96 -5.78 -12.92
N ALA A 226 -16.75 -6.81 -13.18
CA ALA A 226 -18.10 -6.63 -13.75
C ALA A 226 -18.96 -5.64 -12.94
N SER A 227 -18.86 -5.68 -11.60
CA SER A 227 -19.57 -4.75 -10.70
C SER A 227 -19.10 -3.29 -10.80
N GLU A 228 -17.90 -3.02 -11.36
CA GLU A 228 -17.42 -1.67 -11.61
C GLU A 228 -18.02 -1.08 -12.89
N ILE A 229 -18.44 -1.94 -13.83
CA ILE A 229 -19.03 -1.54 -15.10
C ILE A 229 -20.53 -1.30 -14.92
N GLY A 230 -21.25 -2.24 -14.28
CA GLY A 230 -22.65 -2.12 -13.94
C GLY A 230 -23.15 -3.38 -13.23
N ARG A 231 -24.28 -3.27 -12.53
CA ARG A 231 -24.89 -4.41 -11.84
C ARG A 231 -25.36 -5.49 -12.81
N GLU A 232 -25.75 -5.08 -14.00
CA GLU A 232 -26.26 -5.93 -15.11
C GLU A 232 -25.19 -6.85 -15.65
N PHE A 233 -23.91 -6.53 -15.48
CA PHE A 233 -22.77 -7.32 -15.91
C PHE A 233 -22.26 -8.28 -14.84
N GLY A 234 -22.93 -8.37 -13.71
CA GLY A 234 -22.65 -9.37 -12.68
C GLY A 234 -22.82 -10.79 -13.23
N PHE A 235 -22.04 -11.76 -12.69
CA PHE A 235 -22.04 -13.14 -13.15
C PHE A 235 -23.44 -13.75 -13.30
N HIS A 236 -24.31 -13.57 -12.31
CA HIS A 236 -25.69 -14.06 -12.34
C HIS A 236 -26.62 -13.21 -13.21
N SER A 237 -26.36 -11.90 -13.32
CA SER A 237 -27.20 -10.98 -14.08
C SER A 237 -27.06 -11.17 -15.58
N ILE A 238 -25.83 -11.40 -16.08
CA ILE A 238 -25.61 -11.70 -17.51
C ILE A 238 -26.34 -12.97 -17.91
N ALA A 239 -26.28 -14.05 -17.10
CA ALA A 239 -27.01 -15.27 -17.39
C ALA A 239 -28.52 -15.05 -17.44
N GLY A 240 -29.07 -14.26 -16.49
CA GLY A 240 -30.49 -13.92 -16.44
C GLY A 240 -30.97 -13.06 -17.63
N ASN A 241 -30.16 -12.12 -18.08
CA ASN A 241 -30.50 -11.22 -19.18
C ASN A 241 -30.72 -11.94 -20.51
N PHE A 242 -30.03 -13.05 -20.76
CA PHE A 242 -30.13 -13.83 -22.00
C PHE A 242 -30.93 -15.14 -21.83
N SER A 243 -31.39 -15.49 -20.62
CA SER A 243 -32.24 -16.68 -20.39
C SER A 243 -33.74 -16.40 -20.48
N TYR A 244 -34.14 -15.13 -20.67
CA TYR A 244 -35.54 -14.73 -20.76
C TYR A 244 -35.99 -14.73 -22.22
N SER A 245 -36.63 -15.85 -22.67
CA SER A 245 -37.43 -15.89 -23.91
C SER A 245 -38.84 -15.41 -23.59
N PRO A 246 -39.37 -14.36 -24.25
CA PRO A 246 -40.71 -13.82 -23.99
C PRO A 246 -41.86 -14.77 -24.40
N GLU A 247 -41.58 -15.90 -25.02
CA GLU A 247 -42.62 -16.77 -25.66
C GLU A 247 -43.17 -17.88 -24.78
N GLU A 248 -42.76 -18.08 -23.52
CA GLU A 248 -43.26 -19.17 -22.67
C GLU A 248 -43.89 -18.73 -21.34
N ASN A 249 -44.64 -17.64 -21.29
CA ASN A 249 -45.47 -17.35 -20.12
C ASN A 249 -46.92 -17.04 -20.41
N HIS A 250 -47.65 -18.04 -20.93
CA HIS A 250 -49.06 -18.23 -20.56
C HIS A 250 -49.22 -19.56 -19.83
N SER A 251 -49.56 -19.45 -18.54
CA SER A 251 -49.92 -20.53 -17.61
C SER A 251 -48.79 -21.38 -17.03
N GLN A 252 -48.28 -20.99 -15.84
CA GLN A 252 -48.38 -21.93 -14.71
C GLN A 252 -48.09 -21.26 -13.37
N GLN A 253 -49.07 -21.39 -12.52
CA GLN A 253 -49.08 -21.06 -11.09
C GLN A 253 -48.05 -21.87 -10.32
N PHE A 254 -47.49 -21.23 -9.31
CA PHE A 254 -46.67 -21.81 -8.26
C PHE A 254 -47.27 -23.11 -7.69
N LYS A 255 -46.49 -24.20 -7.74
CA LYS A 255 -46.57 -25.31 -6.77
C LYS A 255 -45.15 -25.81 -6.46
N LEU A 256 -44.80 -25.66 -5.23
CA LEU A 256 -43.66 -26.31 -4.59
C LEU A 256 -43.93 -27.79 -4.41
N SER A 257 -43.01 -28.66 -4.80
CA SER A 257 -42.64 -29.91 -4.10
C SER A 257 -41.64 -30.79 -4.90
N PRO A 258 -40.92 -31.72 -4.24
CA PRO A 258 -39.52 -32.00 -4.52
C PRO A 258 -39.26 -33.38 -5.17
N ASN A 259 -38.00 -33.60 -5.60
CA ASN A 259 -37.32 -34.86 -5.94
C ASN A 259 -37.73 -35.62 -7.20
N GLN A 260 -36.81 -35.80 -8.13
CA GLN A 260 -36.22 -37.11 -8.47
C GLN A 260 -35.18 -37.00 -9.59
N ASP A 261 -34.14 -37.80 -9.43
CA ASP A 261 -33.06 -38.10 -10.37
C ASP A 261 -33.56 -38.60 -11.76
N THR A 262 -32.84 -38.22 -12.82
CA THR A 262 -32.39 -39.22 -13.83
C THR A 262 -31.43 -38.58 -14.85
N SER A 263 -30.35 -39.29 -15.09
CA SER A 263 -29.34 -39.19 -16.14
C SER A 263 -29.92 -39.21 -17.55
N ASN A 264 -29.42 -38.36 -18.46
CA ASN A 264 -29.13 -38.84 -19.83
C ASN A 264 -28.12 -37.94 -20.54
N GLN A 265 -27.09 -38.59 -21.04
CA GLN A 265 -26.09 -38.07 -21.98
C GLN A 265 -26.70 -37.92 -23.36
N GLN A 266 -26.47 -36.81 -24.03
CA GLN A 266 -26.32 -36.82 -25.48
C GLN A 266 -25.35 -35.76 -25.95
N SER A 267 -24.32 -36.23 -26.63
CA SER A 267 -23.23 -35.50 -27.30
C SER A 267 -23.75 -34.79 -28.55
N TYR A 268 -23.35 -33.51 -28.70
CA TYR A 268 -23.30 -32.85 -29.99
C TYR A 268 -21.92 -32.18 -30.16
N SER A 269 -21.21 -32.66 -31.19
CA SER A 269 -19.98 -32.11 -31.72
C SER A 269 -20.31 -30.98 -32.70
N GLY A 270 -19.76 -29.81 -32.47
CA GLY A 270 -19.75 -28.67 -33.40
C GLY A 270 -18.80 -27.60 -32.86
N GLY A 271 -17.72 -27.38 -33.62
CA GLY A 271 -16.65 -26.43 -33.18
C GLY A 271 -17.17 -25.02 -33.03
N SER A 272 -17.11 -24.53 -31.85
CA SER A 272 -17.24 -23.11 -31.54
C SER A 272 -16.09 -22.67 -30.60
N SER A 273 -15.60 -21.50 -30.88
CA SER A 273 -14.44 -20.86 -30.25
C SER A 273 -14.42 -21.07 -28.73
N GLY A 274 -13.23 -21.33 -28.18
CA GLY A 274 -13.01 -21.73 -26.78
C GLY A 274 -13.57 -20.82 -25.67
N ILE A 275 -14.12 -19.66 -26.02
CA ILE A 275 -14.71 -18.68 -25.09
C ILE A 275 -16.15 -19.04 -24.74
N ALA A 276 -16.96 -19.46 -25.70
CA ALA A 276 -18.37 -19.84 -25.44
C ALA A 276 -18.45 -21.16 -24.61
N SER A 277 -17.53 -22.09 -24.84
CA SER A 277 -17.39 -23.32 -24.04
C SER A 277 -16.91 -23.03 -22.60
N LEU A 278 -16.04 -22.01 -22.40
CA LEU A 278 -15.53 -21.64 -21.08
C LEU A 278 -16.61 -20.95 -20.23
N LEU A 279 -17.47 -20.15 -20.84
CA LEU A 279 -18.59 -19.47 -20.16
C LEU A 279 -19.80 -20.40 -19.99
N GLY A 280 -20.07 -21.32 -20.92
CA GLY A 280 -21.12 -22.32 -20.77
C GLY A 280 -20.91 -23.24 -19.55
N SER A 281 -19.66 -23.59 -19.25
CA SER A 281 -19.33 -24.35 -18.02
C SER A 281 -19.43 -23.52 -16.74
N LEU A 282 -19.48 -22.17 -16.84
CA LEU A 282 -19.62 -21.27 -15.71
C LEU A 282 -21.07 -21.08 -15.26
N PHE A 283 -22.04 -21.33 -16.14
CA PHE A 283 -23.47 -21.13 -15.89
C PHE A 283 -24.20 -22.38 -15.41
N THR A 284 -23.52 -23.50 -15.14
CA THR A 284 -24.17 -24.64 -14.48
C THR A 284 -24.53 -24.24 -13.04
N PRO A 285 -25.80 -24.32 -12.63
CA PRO A 285 -26.21 -23.93 -11.28
C PRO A 285 -25.59 -24.89 -10.27
N ASN A 286 -24.67 -24.35 -9.46
CA ASN A 286 -24.09 -25.04 -8.33
C ASN A 286 -24.90 -24.68 -7.09
N THR A 287 -25.53 -25.68 -6.46
CA THR A 287 -26.33 -25.54 -5.24
C THR A 287 -25.53 -24.83 -4.15
N SER A 288 -26.08 -23.73 -3.66
CA SER A 288 -25.53 -22.92 -2.57
C SER A 288 -25.39 -23.74 -1.28
N ASN A 289 -24.23 -23.65 -0.67
CA ASN A 289 -23.95 -24.29 0.62
C ASN A 289 -24.54 -23.41 1.74
N PRO A 290 -25.51 -23.89 2.56
CA PRO A 290 -26.19 -23.10 3.60
C PRO A 290 -25.25 -22.47 4.64
N ALA A 291 -24.06 -23.05 4.84
CA ALA A 291 -23.09 -22.59 5.82
C ALA A 291 -22.41 -21.23 5.47
N GLU A 292 -22.38 -20.84 4.17
CA GLU A 292 -21.83 -19.54 3.75
C GLU A 292 -22.81 -18.39 3.96
N GLU A 293 -24.10 -18.64 3.85
CA GLU A 293 -25.13 -17.61 4.07
C GLU A 293 -25.22 -17.20 5.55
N ASP A 294 -25.06 -18.15 6.47
CA ASP A 294 -25.01 -17.90 7.91
C ASP A 294 -23.77 -17.11 8.33
N TYR A 295 -22.61 -17.33 7.69
CA TYR A 295 -21.40 -16.57 7.94
C TYR A 295 -21.54 -15.11 7.50
N TYR A 296 -22.12 -14.85 6.31
CA TYR A 296 -22.35 -13.48 5.83
C TYR A 296 -23.40 -12.73 6.66
N ASN A 297 -24.40 -13.41 7.18
CA ASN A 297 -25.41 -12.82 8.05
C ASN A 297 -24.87 -12.48 9.44
N SER A 298 -23.96 -13.29 9.97
CA SER A 298 -23.27 -13.02 11.23
C SER A 298 -22.36 -11.77 11.18
N LEU A 299 -21.71 -11.51 10.03
CA LEU A 299 -20.88 -10.32 9.81
C LEU A 299 -21.71 -9.02 9.71
N LYS A 300 -22.94 -9.10 9.18
CA LYS A 300 -23.86 -7.93 9.14
C LYS A 300 -24.37 -7.54 10.53
N HIS A 301 -24.56 -8.50 11.44
CA HIS A 301 -25.01 -8.23 12.81
C HIS A 301 -23.91 -7.61 13.71
N ASN A 302 -22.65 -7.96 13.51
CA ASN A 302 -21.54 -7.39 14.27
C ASN A 302 -21.25 -5.92 13.93
N LYS A 303 -21.50 -5.47 12.69
CA LYS A 303 -21.34 -4.05 12.31
C LYS A 303 -22.36 -3.11 12.95
N LYS A 304 -23.52 -3.61 13.39
CA LYS A 304 -24.54 -2.78 14.09
C LYS A 304 -24.24 -2.56 15.57
N LYS A 305 -23.47 -3.46 16.22
CA LYS A 305 -23.14 -3.34 17.66
C LYS A 305 -22.01 -2.34 17.95
N THR A 306 -21.09 -2.09 17.00
CA THR A 306 -19.97 -1.17 17.21
C THR A 306 -20.34 0.31 17.03
N LYS A 307 -21.42 0.65 16.35
CA LYS A 307 -21.88 2.04 16.18
C LYS A 307 -22.66 2.61 17.38
N LYS A 308 -23.16 1.79 18.33
CA LYS A 308 -23.95 2.25 19.49
C LYS A 308 -23.12 2.62 20.73
N ARG A 309 -21.78 2.44 20.73
CA ARG A 309 -20.92 2.71 21.91
C ARG A 309 -20.18 4.06 21.90
N LYS A 310 -20.39 4.94 20.92
CA LYS A 310 -19.66 6.21 20.78
C LYS A 310 -20.42 7.49 21.19
N TYR A 311 -21.65 7.39 21.68
CA TYR A 311 -22.39 8.55 22.22
C TYR A 311 -22.94 8.22 23.60
N GLY A 312 -22.26 8.66 24.63
CA GLY A 312 -22.74 8.63 26.00
C GLY A 312 -21.65 8.65 27.04
N ARG A 313 -21.05 9.83 27.28
CA ARG A 313 -20.56 10.28 28.59
C ARG A 313 -20.08 11.73 28.50
N GLN A 314 -21.00 12.67 28.67
CA GLN A 314 -20.73 13.95 29.30
C GLN A 314 -21.62 14.00 30.53
N ARG A 315 -21.01 13.94 31.70
CA ARG A 315 -21.36 14.64 32.96
C ARG A 315 -20.17 14.53 33.90
#